data_8d5823917b954f207b0795944abda94c
#
_entry.id   8d5823917b954f207b0795944abda94c
#
_cell.length_a   1.000
_cell.length_b   1.000
_cell.length_c   1.000
_cell.angle_alpha   90.00
_cell.angle_beta   90.00
_cell.angle_gamma   90.00
#
_symmetry.space_group_name_H-M   'P 1'
#
loop_
_entity.id
_entity.type
_entity.pdbx_description
1 polymer ?
#
loop_
_entity_poly.entity_id
_entity_poly.type
_entity_poly.pdbx_seq_one_letter_code
_entity_poly.pdbx_strand_id
1 'polypeptide(L)'
;MHVTIKTTEEQEKMRIAGRLAADVLDMITEYVVPGVTTEELDRLCHDYIVDVQKSVPANLNYRGFPKTICTSVNHVVCHGIPNDKRLKAGDVINIDVTVIRDGFHGDTSRMYFVGKPPAHAQRLAETCFQAMWRGIETVRPGTRLGDIGHAIQTFVEQNNYSVVREYCGHGIGRIYHEDPQVLHYGEPGTGFELKSGMTFTVEPMVNAGKRHVRLLPDGWTVITKDHSLSAQWEHTVLVTEQGHEVLTLGSADRRMH
;
A
#
# COMPACT_ATOMS: atom_id res chain seq x y z
N MET A 1 -20.21 10.60 -6.48
CA MET A 1 -19.23 10.22 -5.44
C MET A 1 -20.00 10.01 -4.15
N HIS A 2 -19.95 8.81 -3.58
CA HIS A 2 -20.61 8.49 -2.31
C HIS A 2 -19.55 8.07 -1.30
N VAL A 3 -19.11 9.03 -0.49
CA VAL A 3 -18.08 8.80 0.53
C VAL A 3 -18.76 8.41 1.83
N THR A 4 -18.39 7.27 2.40
CA THR A 4 -18.92 6.77 3.67
C THR A 4 -18.19 7.40 4.85
N ILE A 5 -18.95 7.81 5.86
CA ILE A 5 -18.44 8.28 7.15
C ILE A 5 -18.64 7.15 8.15
N LYS A 6 -17.54 6.64 8.70
CA LYS A 6 -17.55 5.52 9.65
C LYS A 6 -18.00 5.99 11.02
N THR A 7 -18.98 5.30 11.60
CA THR A 7 -19.37 5.48 13.00
C THR A 7 -18.23 5.10 13.94
N THR A 8 -18.29 5.48 15.20
CA THR A 8 -17.27 5.12 16.22
C THR A 8 -17.07 3.59 16.30
N GLU A 9 -18.16 2.82 16.24
CA GLU A 9 -18.09 1.36 16.24
C GLU A 9 -17.40 0.82 14.96
N GLU A 10 -17.70 1.39 13.80
CA GLU A 10 -17.07 1.00 12.53
C GLU A 10 -15.58 1.39 12.48
N GLN A 11 -15.22 2.55 13.05
CA GLN A 11 -13.83 2.95 13.19
C GLN A 11 -13.04 1.94 14.04
N GLU A 12 -13.63 1.41 15.10
CA GLU A 12 -12.96 0.38 15.91
C GLU A 12 -12.77 -0.93 15.13
N LYS A 13 -13.73 -1.34 14.32
CA LYS A 13 -13.58 -2.49 13.41
C LYS A 13 -12.49 -2.26 12.37
N MET A 14 -12.37 -1.03 11.86
CA MET A 14 -11.28 -0.65 10.96
C MET A 14 -9.91 -0.71 11.64
N ARG A 15 -9.80 -0.28 12.91
CA ARG A 15 -8.56 -0.41 13.70
C ARG A 15 -8.14 -1.87 13.86
N ILE A 16 -9.09 -2.74 14.16
CA ILE A 16 -8.83 -4.18 14.29
C ILE A 16 -8.35 -4.76 12.95
N ALA A 17 -9.07 -4.51 11.86
CA ALA A 17 -8.70 -5.02 10.55
C ALA A 17 -7.33 -4.49 10.08
N GLY A 18 -7.06 -3.20 10.29
CA GLY A 18 -5.79 -2.56 9.95
C GLY A 18 -4.61 -3.13 10.75
N ARG A 19 -4.79 -3.37 12.05
CA ARG A 19 -3.76 -4.01 12.88
C ARG A 19 -3.46 -5.43 12.39
N LEU A 20 -4.49 -6.22 12.09
CA LEU A 20 -4.30 -7.58 11.59
C LEU A 20 -3.54 -7.59 10.26
N ALA A 21 -3.80 -6.65 9.35
CA ALA A 21 -3.02 -6.52 8.12
C ALA A 21 -1.56 -6.16 8.39
N ALA A 22 -1.29 -5.22 9.29
CA ALA A 22 0.07 -4.85 9.69
C ALA A 22 0.82 -6.03 10.33
N ASP A 23 0.15 -6.83 11.16
CA ASP A 23 0.72 -8.02 11.79
C ASP A 23 1.15 -9.09 10.76
N VAL A 24 0.45 -9.21 9.63
CA VAL A 24 0.87 -10.10 8.52
C VAL A 24 2.21 -9.63 7.94
N LEU A 25 2.35 -8.31 7.69
CA LEU A 25 3.60 -7.74 7.17
C LEU A 25 4.76 -7.86 8.17
N ASP A 26 4.48 -7.78 9.46
CA ASP A 26 5.48 -8.00 10.49
C ASP A 26 5.90 -9.48 10.53
N MET A 27 4.95 -10.42 10.49
CA MET A 27 5.19 -11.86 10.48
C MET A 27 6.05 -12.28 9.29
N ILE A 28 5.72 -11.82 8.07
CA ILE A 28 6.40 -12.28 6.85
C ILE A 28 7.84 -11.77 6.72
N THR A 29 8.22 -10.77 7.51
CA THR A 29 9.54 -10.10 7.41
C THR A 29 10.71 -11.09 7.47
N GLU A 30 10.67 -12.06 8.35
CA GLU A 30 11.77 -13.03 8.53
C GLU A 30 11.89 -14.05 7.39
N TYR A 31 10.84 -14.21 6.57
CA TYR A 31 10.82 -15.14 5.44
C TYR A 31 11.25 -14.53 4.11
N VAL A 32 11.40 -13.19 4.04
CA VAL A 32 11.83 -12.50 2.84
C VAL A 32 13.36 -12.60 2.71
N VAL A 33 13.84 -13.77 2.27
CA VAL A 33 15.26 -14.10 2.17
C VAL A 33 15.62 -14.60 0.77
N PRO A 34 16.91 -14.55 0.36
CA PRO A 34 17.30 -15.10 -0.92
C PRO A 34 16.92 -16.58 -1.07
N GLY A 35 16.32 -16.92 -2.21
CA GLY A 35 15.91 -18.29 -2.53
C GLY A 35 14.46 -18.63 -2.22
N VAL A 36 13.74 -17.85 -1.40
CA VAL A 36 12.30 -18.04 -1.19
C VAL A 36 11.53 -17.71 -2.48
N THR A 37 10.44 -18.42 -2.74
CA THR A 37 9.54 -18.08 -3.84
C THR A 37 8.44 -17.12 -3.37
N THR A 38 7.91 -16.30 -4.27
CA THR A 38 6.76 -15.45 -3.93
C THR A 38 5.49 -16.27 -3.65
N GLU A 39 5.36 -17.46 -4.24
CA GLU A 39 4.34 -18.46 -3.92
C GLU A 39 4.42 -18.91 -2.45
N GLU A 40 5.62 -19.18 -1.95
CA GLU A 40 5.81 -19.56 -0.55
C GLU A 40 5.44 -18.43 0.41
N LEU A 41 5.79 -17.17 0.06
CA LEU A 41 5.37 -16.00 0.85
C LEU A 41 3.85 -15.86 0.88
N ASP A 42 3.17 -16.10 -0.26
CA ASP A 42 1.71 -16.09 -0.35
C ASP A 42 1.08 -17.14 0.57
N ARG A 43 1.61 -18.38 0.52
CA ARG A 43 1.14 -19.48 1.37
C ARG A 43 1.28 -19.15 2.87
N LEU A 44 2.43 -18.63 3.28
CA LEU A 44 2.67 -18.25 4.68
C LEU A 44 1.71 -17.15 5.14
N CYS A 45 1.48 -16.14 4.32
CA CYS A 45 0.51 -15.09 4.62
C CYS A 45 -0.92 -15.65 4.69
N HIS A 46 -1.29 -16.55 3.76
CA HIS A 46 -2.59 -17.20 3.77
C HIS A 46 -2.83 -17.98 5.06
N ASP A 47 -1.90 -18.87 5.42
CA ASP A 47 -2.00 -19.70 6.61
C ASP A 47 -2.08 -18.83 7.88
N TYR A 48 -1.30 -17.75 7.94
CA TYR A 48 -1.34 -16.82 9.06
C TYR A 48 -2.69 -16.08 9.19
N ILE A 49 -3.22 -15.56 8.09
CA ILE A 49 -4.52 -14.86 8.08
C ILE A 49 -5.65 -15.82 8.47
N VAL A 50 -5.68 -17.02 7.88
CA VAL A 50 -6.80 -17.97 8.06
C VAL A 50 -6.67 -18.73 9.37
N ASP A 51 -5.50 -19.31 9.65
CA ASP A 51 -5.34 -20.24 10.76
C ASP A 51 -4.97 -19.57 12.08
N VAL A 52 -4.19 -18.48 12.04
CA VAL A 52 -3.77 -17.76 13.25
C VAL A 52 -4.74 -16.63 13.57
N GLN A 53 -4.98 -15.73 12.62
CA GLN A 53 -5.83 -14.56 12.84
C GLN A 53 -7.33 -14.87 12.77
N LYS A 54 -7.73 -16.05 12.23
CA LYS A 54 -9.14 -16.41 12.00
C LYS A 54 -9.88 -15.31 11.21
N SER A 55 -9.21 -14.79 10.20
CA SER A 55 -9.67 -13.72 9.33
C SER A 55 -9.74 -14.18 7.87
N VAL A 56 -10.17 -13.30 6.97
CA VAL A 56 -10.34 -13.64 5.55
C VAL A 56 -9.34 -12.82 4.72
N PRO A 57 -8.54 -13.46 3.83
CA PRO A 57 -7.70 -12.72 2.88
C PRO A 57 -8.59 -12.08 1.81
N ALA A 58 -8.55 -10.74 1.71
CA ALA A 58 -9.45 -10.00 0.84
C ALA A 58 -9.09 -10.10 -0.65
N ASN A 59 -7.80 -10.23 -0.96
CA ASN A 59 -7.33 -10.28 -2.36
C ASN A 59 -7.74 -11.58 -3.06
N LEU A 60 -7.79 -12.71 -2.32
CA LEU A 60 -8.08 -14.02 -2.89
C LEU A 60 -9.48 -14.05 -3.54
N ASN A 61 -9.51 -14.30 -4.84
CA ASN A 61 -10.70 -14.28 -5.70
C ASN A 61 -11.36 -12.90 -5.88
N TYR A 62 -10.77 -11.82 -5.36
CA TYR A 62 -11.28 -10.48 -5.61
C TYR A 62 -11.13 -10.13 -7.09
N ARG A 63 -12.26 -9.97 -7.77
CA ARG A 63 -12.33 -9.73 -9.23
C ARG A 63 -11.49 -10.73 -10.06
N GLY A 64 -11.31 -11.95 -9.53
CA GLY A 64 -10.54 -13.01 -10.18
C GLY A 64 -9.03 -13.01 -9.86
N PHE A 65 -8.55 -12.20 -8.92
CA PHE A 65 -7.15 -12.28 -8.46
C PHE A 65 -6.89 -13.63 -7.77
N PRO A 66 -5.86 -14.41 -8.17
CA PRO A 66 -5.76 -15.82 -7.80
C PRO A 66 -5.03 -16.09 -6.48
N LYS A 67 -4.56 -15.08 -5.77
CA LYS A 67 -3.65 -15.20 -4.62
C LYS A 67 -4.11 -14.37 -3.41
N THR A 68 -3.51 -14.64 -2.26
CA THR A 68 -3.82 -13.97 -0.99
C THR A 68 -3.20 -12.60 -0.88
N ILE A 69 -1.98 -12.44 -1.40
CA ILE A 69 -1.21 -11.19 -1.36
C ILE A 69 -0.76 -10.80 -2.76
N CYS A 70 -0.42 -9.53 -2.96
CA CYS A 70 0.34 -9.12 -4.13
C CYS A 70 1.84 -9.11 -3.80
N THR A 71 2.68 -9.52 -4.77
CA THR A 71 4.14 -9.51 -4.64
C THR A 71 4.77 -8.82 -5.85
N SER A 72 5.23 -7.59 -5.65
CA SER A 72 5.73 -6.75 -6.73
C SER A 72 7.24 -6.57 -6.63
N VAL A 73 7.98 -7.29 -7.49
CA VAL A 73 9.45 -7.40 -7.44
C VAL A 73 10.11 -6.43 -8.43
N ASN A 74 11.05 -5.63 -7.96
CA ASN A 74 11.92 -4.73 -8.74
C ASN A 74 11.12 -3.73 -9.61
N HIS A 75 10.96 -4.01 -10.91
CA HIS A 75 10.25 -3.15 -11.85
C HIS A 75 8.73 -3.41 -11.92
N VAL A 76 8.22 -4.34 -11.11
CA VAL A 76 6.78 -4.51 -10.92
C VAL A 76 6.29 -3.40 -10.01
N VAL A 77 5.30 -2.65 -10.46
CA VAL A 77 4.76 -1.47 -9.78
C VAL A 77 3.76 -1.89 -8.70
N CYS A 78 2.77 -2.72 -9.08
CA CYS A 78 1.74 -3.25 -8.19
C CYS A 78 1.08 -4.49 -8.77
N HIS A 79 0.24 -5.16 -7.98
CA HIS A 79 -0.57 -6.32 -8.34
C HIS A 79 0.23 -7.51 -8.91
N GLY A 80 1.50 -7.64 -8.57
CA GLY A 80 2.31 -8.79 -8.97
C GLY A 80 1.73 -10.08 -8.39
N ILE A 81 1.48 -11.08 -9.25
CA ILE A 81 0.92 -12.38 -8.85
C ILE A 81 2.03 -13.26 -8.27
N PRO A 82 1.91 -13.74 -7.02
CA PRO A 82 2.80 -14.75 -6.45
C PRO A 82 2.96 -15.98 -7.35
N ASN A 83 4.20 -16.44 -7.51
CA ASN A 83 4.57 -17.54 -8.39
C ASN A 83 5.84 -18.26 -7.89
N ASP A 84 6.36 -19.22 -8.68
CA ASP A 84 7.55 -20.02 -8.38
C ASP A 84 8.89 -19.27 -8.53
N LYS A 85 8.87 -17.99 -8.90
CA LYS A 85 10.07 -17.19 -9.03
C LYS A 85 10.77 -17.03 -7.68
N ARG A 86 12.04 -17.42 -7.63
CA ARG A 86 12.88 -17.28 -6.43
C ARG A 86 13.46 -15.87 -6.35
N LEU A 87 13.33 -15.28 -5.17
CA LEU A 87 13.96 -14.00 -4.85
C LEU A 87 15.47 -14.15 -4.78
N LYS A 88 16.20 -13.14 -5.28
CA LYS A 88 17.66 -13.09 -5.31
C LYS A 88 18.18 -12.02 -4.38
N ALA A 89 19.37 -12.20 -3.83
CA ALA A 89 20.04 -11.14 -3.08
C ALA A 89 20.16 -9.86 -3.92
N GLY A 90 19.73 -8.74 -3.37
CA GLY A 90 19.66 -7.45 -4.06
C GLY A 90 18.28 -7.12 -4.64
N ASP A 91 17.35 -8.08 -4.74
CA ASP A 91 15.97 -7.78 -5.12
C ASP A 91 15.31 -6.89 -4.07
N VAL A 92 14.39 -6.05 -4.53
CA VAL A 92 13.43 -5.32 -3.70
C VAL A 92 12.03 -5.80 -4.02
N ILE A 93 11.20 -5.95 -3.03
CA ILE A 93 9.84 -6.47 -3.20
C ILE A 93 8.85 -5.67 -2.36
N ASN A 94 7.74 -5.25 -2.95
CA ASN A 94 6.56 -4.83 -2.22
C ASN A 94 5.69 -6.06 -1.95
N ILE A 95 5.24 -6.20 -0.72
CA ILE A 95 4.20 -7.15 -0.31
C ILE A 95 3.01 -6.33 0.15
N ASP A 96 1.87 -6.60 -0.47
CA ASP A 96 0.62 -5.89 -0.27
C ASP A 96 -0.44 -6.89 0.21
N VAL A 97 -1.06 -6.56 1.34
CA VAL A 97 -1.98 -7.44 2.05
C VAL A 97 -3.22 -6.72 2.52
N THR A 98 -4.37 -7.34 2.25
CA THR A 98 -5.66 -6.88 2.78
C THR A 98 -6.34 -7.99 3.55
N VAL A 99 -6.76 -7.67 4.77
CA VAL A 99 -7.44 -8.60 5.68
C VAL A 99 -8.86 -8.13 5.93
N ILE A 100 -9.82 -9.06 5.89
CA ILE A 100 -11.22 -8.80 6.30
C ILE A 100 -11.43 -9.34 7.70
N ARG A 101 -11.90 -8.48 8.61
CA ARG A 101 -12.34 -8.86 9.95
C ARG A 101 -13.68 -8.19 10.26
N ASP A 102 -14.65 -8.99 10.71
CA ASP A 102 -16.01 -8.52 11.06
C ASP A 102 -16.67 -7.65 9.96
N GLY A 103 -16.38 -8.00 8.68
CA GLY A 103 -16.91 -7.32 7.51
C GLY A 103 -16.22 -6.00 7.16
N PHE A 104 -15.07 -5.69 7.76
CA PHE A 104 -14.25 -4.51 7.43
C PHE A 104 -12.87 -4.91 6.91
N HIS A 105 -12.34 -4.10 6.00
CA HIS A 105 -11.04 -4.31 5.36
C HIS A 105 -9.97 -3.47 6.05
N GLY A 106 -8.78 -4.07 6.25
CA GLY A 106 -7.55 -3.38 6.59
C GLY A 106 -6.54 -3.65 5.49
N ASP A 107 -5.99 -2.61 4.91
CA ASP A 107 -5.16 -2.64 3.71
C ASP A 107 -3.84 -1.93 3.93
N THR A 108 -2.73 -2.58 3.59
CA THR A 108 -1.40 -2.00 3.77
C THR A 108 -0.36 -2.73 2.96
N SER A 109 0.68 -2.03 2.52
CA SER A 109 1.81 -2.64 1.84
C SER A 109 3.15 -2.12 2.36
N ARG A 110 4.19 -2.93 2.17
CA ARG A 110 5.54 -2.62 2.65
C ARG A 110 6.59 -3.08 1.66
N MET A 111 7.68 -2.28 1.55
CA MET A 111 8.90 -2.68 0.84
C MET A 111 9.80 -3.54 1.71
N TYR A 112 10.35 -4.58 1.12
CA TYR A 112 11.36 -5.44 1.74
C TYR A 112 12.60 -5.52 0.85
N PHE A 113 13.74 -5.74 1.50
CA PHE A 113 15.01 -5.93 0.83
C PHE A 113 15.47 -7.39 0.98
N VAL A 114 15.75 -8.04 -0.14
CA VAL A 114 16.24 -9.43 -0.14
C VAL A 114 17.76 -9.43 0.02
N GLY A 115 18.23 -9.66 1.23
CA GLY A 115 19.64 -9.49 1.57
C GLY A 115 20.03 -8.01 1.56
N LYS A 116 21.23 -7.69 1.05
CA LYS A 116 21.73 -6.31 0.98
C LYS A 116 21.27 -5.63 -0.31
N PRO A 117 20.41 -4.60 -0.25
CA PRO A 117 19.93 -3.89 -1.44
C PRO A 117 21.04 -3.01 -2.05
N PRO A 118 20.98 -2.76 -3.36
CA PRO A 118 21.74 -1.67 -3.96
C PRO A 118 21.34 -0.31 -3.39
N ALA A 119 22.28 0.61 -3.22
CA ALA A 119 22.04 1.90 -2.60
C ALA A 119 20.94 2.73 -3.30
N HIS A 120 20.84 2.63 -4.63
CA HIS A 120 19.79 3.33 -5.39
C HIS A 120 18.38 2.75 -5.13
N ALA A 121 18.27 1.43 -4.90
CA ALA A 121 17.01 0.78 -4.57
C ALA A 121 16.56 1.14 -3.15
N GLN A 122 17.49 1.18 -2.20
CA GLN A 122 17.22 1.63 -0.84
C GLN A 122 16.72 3.07 -0.83
N ARG A 123 17.43 3.99 -1.52
CA ARG A 123 17.02 5.40 -1.62
C ARG A 123 15.63 5.57 -2.25
N LEU A 124 15.30 4.79 -3.28
CA LEU A 124 13.96 4.80 -3.89
C LEU A 124 12.89 4.41 -2.87
N ALA A 125 13.09 3.28 -2.17
CA ALA A 125 12.13 2.80 -1.17
C ALA A 125 11.96 3.80 0.00
N GLU A 126 13.05 4.39 0.49
CA GLU A 126 13.03 5.42 1.52
C GLU A 126 12.32 6.70 1.06
N THR A 127 12.56 7.14 -0.17
CA THR A 127 11.87 8.32 -0.74
C THR A 127 10.37 8.05 -0.87
N CYS A 128 9.98 6.84 -1.32
CA CYS A 128 8.58 6.46 -1.42
C CYS A 128 7.90 6.45 -0.04
N PHE A 129 8.56 5.89 0.98
CA PHE A 129 8.09 5.91 2.36
C PHE A 129 7.87 7.35 2.88
N GLN A 130 8.87 8.20 2.74
CA GLN A 130 8.77 9.60 3.16
C GLN A 130 7.69 10.36 2.39
N ALA A 131 7.52 10.07 1.09
CA ALA A 131 6.47 10.69 0.27
C ALA A 131 5.07 10.31 0.79
N MET A 132 4.85 9.04 1.12
CA MET A 132 3.60 8.56 1.72
C MET A 132 3.29 9.34 3.01
N TRP A 133 4.26 9.43 3.92
CA TRP A 133 4.08 10.15 5.18
C TRP A 133 3.82 11.64 4.99
N ARG A 134 4.49 12.31 4.05
CA ARG A 134 4.17 13.71 3.71
C ARG A 134 2.73 13.89 3.23
N GLY A 135 2.20 12.93 2.50
CA GLY A 135 0.78 12.92 2.15
C GLY A 135 -0.12 12.72 3.37
N ILE A 136 0.19 11.73 4.21
CA ILE A 136 -0.57 11.42 5.43
C ILE A 136 -0.59 12.61 6.41
N GLU A 137 0.53 13.31 6.60
CA GLU A 137 0.64 14.47 7.48
C GLU A 137 -0.26 15.65 7.09
N THR A 138 -0.73 15.71 5.83
CA THR A 138 -1.70 16.72 5.40
C THR A 138 -3.13 16.39 5.84
N VAL A 139 -3.40 15.15 6.22
CA VAL A 139 -4.75 14.64 6.48
C VAL A 139 -5.32 15.21 7.77
N ARG A 140 -6.37 16.02 7.64
CA ARG A 140 -7.20 16.56 8.72
C ARG A 140 -8.53 17.07 8.16
N PRO A 141 -9.57 17.24 8.99
CA PRO A 141 -10.81 17.83 8.51
C PRO A 141 -10.60 19.20 7.85
N GLY A 142 -11.26 19.44 6.73
CA GLY A 142 -11.17 20.67 5.96
C GLY A 142 -10.05 20.73 4.92
N THR A 143 -9.05 19.84 4.96
CA THR A 143 -8.10 19.69 3.85
C THR A 143 -8.74 18.93 2.68
N ARG A 144 -8.12 18.95 1.51
CA ARG A 144 -8.68 18.33 0.32
C ARG A 144 -7.77 17.23 -0.22
N LEU A 145 -8.33 16.31 -0.97
CA LEU A 145 -7.58 15.19 -1.55
C LEU A 145 -6.38 15.65 -2.41
N GLY A 146 -6.52 16.79 -3.10
CA GLY A 146 -5.42 17.38 -3.87
C GLY A 146 -4.22 17.81 -3.02
N ASP A 147 -4.43 18.12 -1.74
CA ASP A 147 -3.33 18.47 -0.81
C ASP A 147 -2.45 17.25 -0.56
N ILE A 148 -3.04 16.06 -0.39
CA ILE A 148 -2.32 14.79 -0.25
C ILE A 148 -1.47 14.52 -1.49
N GLY A 149 -2.11 14.53 -2.66
CA GLY A 149 -1.43 14.27 -3.93
C GLY A 149 -0.31 15.27 -4.23
N HIS A 150 -0.55 16.55 -3.96
CA HIS A 150 0.45 17.61 -4.15
C HIS A 150 1.68 17.41 -3.25
N ALA A 151 1.48 17.09 -1.97
CA ALA A 151 2.58 16.87 -1.03
C ALA A 151 3.45 15.69 -1.46
N ILE A 152 2.82 14.57 -1.87
CA ILE A 152 3.50 13.38 -2.37
C ILE A 152 4.28 13.70 -3.65
N GLN A 153 3.61 14.23 -4.66
CA GLN A 153 4.20 14.52 -5.97
C GLN A 153 5.39 15.48 -5.85
N THR A 154 5.23 16.57 -5.12
CA THR A 154 6.28 17.58 -4.96
C THR A 154 7.54 16.94 -4.37
N PHE A 155 7.41 16.14 -3.32
CA PHE A 155 8.55 15.48 -2.69
C PHE A 155 9.23 14.46 -3.59
N VAL A 156 8.44 13.62 -4.29
CA VAL A 156 8.96 12.60 -5.21
C VAL A 156 9.73 13.24 -6.36
N GLU A 157 9.16 14.28 -7.00
CA GLU A 157 9.78 14.96 -8.14
C GLU A 157 11.04 15.75 -7.73
N GLN A 158 11.08 16.34 -6.53
CA GLN A 158 12.28 16.97 -5.98
C GLN A 158 13.44 15.98 -5.77
N ASN A 159 13.12 14.69 -5.58
CA ASN A 159 14.12 13.62 -5.49
C ASN A 159 14.45 12.97 -6.84
N ASN A 160 14.01 13.56 -7.95
CA ASN A 160 14.21 13.08 -9.32
C ASN A 160 13.59 11.71 -9.61
N TYR A 161 12.46 11.38 -8.96
CA TYR A 161 11.65 10.22 -9.22
C TYR A 161 10.30 10.62 -9.85
N SER A 162 9.50 9.64 -10.25
CA SER A 162 8.21 9.88 -10.90
C SER A 162 7.08 9.18 -10.14
N VAL A 163 5.94 9.88 -10.00
CA VAL A 163 4.71 9.30 -9.43
C VAL A 163 3.89 8.63 -10.53
N VAL A 164 3.48 7.38 -10.31
CA VAL A 164 2.52 6.68 -11.16
C VAL A 164 1.15 7.35 -11.06
N ARG A 165 0.45 7.47 -12.20
CA ARG A 165 -0.84 8.20 -12.27
C ARG A 165 -2.03 7.32 -12.64
N GLU A 166 -1.77 6.11 -13.09
CA GLU A 166 -2.77 5.14 -13.55
C GLU A 166 -3.45 4.37 -12.41
N TYR A 167 -2.86 4.43 -11.22
CA TYR A 167 -3.34 3.81 -9.98
C TYR A 167 -3.36 4.84 -8.87
N CYS A 168 -4.22 4.62 -7.88
CA CYS A 168 -4.44 5.58 -6.79
C CYS A 168 -4.89 4.85 -5.52
N GLY A 169 -4.83 5.54 -4.40
CA GLY A 169 -5.48 5.14 -3.17
C GLY A 169 -7.00 5.26 -3.28
N HIS A 170 -7.70 4.68 -2.33
CA HIS A 170 -9.14 4.54 -2.38
C HIS A 170 -9.77 4.61 -0.99
N GLY A 171 -11.04 5.01 -0.92
CA GLY A 171 -11.85 4.81 0.26
C GLY A 171 -11.94 3.31 0.59
N ILE A 172 -12.02 2.99 1.88
CA ILE A 172 -12.02 1.62 2.36
C ILE A 172 -12.93 1.47 3.59
N GLY A 173 -13.57 0.32 3.72
CA GLY A 173 -14.45 0.03 4.85
C GLY A 173 -15.07 -1.35 4.73
N ARG A 174 -16.39 -1.41 4.64
CA ARG A 174 -17.13 -2.65 4.33
C ARG A 174 -16.91 -3.08 2.89
N ILE A 175 -16.63 -2.15 2.01
CA ILE A 175 -16.25 -2.39 0.62
C ILE A 175 -14.74 -2.17 0.53
N TYR A 176 -14.06 -3.06 -0.19
CA TYR A 176 -12.62 -3.02 -0.36
C TYR A 176 -12.19 -1.70 -1.04
N HIS A 177 -12.70 -1.44 -2.23
CA HIS A 177 -12.45 -0.21 -2.98
C HIS A 177 -13.74 0.59 -3.09
N GLU A 178 -13.83 1.69 -2.34
CA GLU A 178 -14.95 2.63 -2.37
C GLU A 178 -14.48 4.06 -2.66
N ASP A 179 -15.41 5.00 -2.82
CA ASP A 179 -15.07 6.42 -2.90
C ASP A 179 -14.45 6.94 -1.57
N PRO A 180 -13.52 7.88 -1.62
CA PRO A 180 -13.02 8.59 -2.79
C PRO A 180 -11.80 7.92 -3.44
N GLN A 181 -11.46 8.29 -4.67
CA GLN A 181 -10.13 8.06 -5.22
C GLN A 181 -9.14 9.05 -4.58
N VAL A 182 -8.00 8.54 -4.12
CA VAL A 182 -6.92 9.32 -3.50
C VAL A 182 -5.72 9.34 -4.45
N LEU A 183 -5.65 10.37 -5.29
CA LEU A 183 -4.55 10.52 -6.24
C LEU A 183 -3.26 10.91 -5.48
N HIS A 184 -2.12 10.36 -5.94
CA HIS A 184 -0.80 10.67 -5.39
C HIS A 184 -0.11 11.84 -6.13
N TYR A 185 -0.88 12.62 -6.85
CA TYR A 185 -0.49 13.84 -7.57
C TYR A 185 -1.67 14.80 -7.60
N GLY A 186 -1.42 16.07 -7.82
CA GLY A 186 -2.50 17.04 -7.95
C GLY A 186 -2.11 18.46 -7.54
N GLU A 187 -3.13 19.28 -7.44
CA GLU A 187 -3.05 20.70 -7.11
C GLU A 187 -3.57 20.94 -5.67
N PRO A 188 -2.88 21.75 -4.86
CA PRO A 188 -3.34 22.05 -3.51
C PRO A 188 -4.70 22.75 -3.51
N GLY A 189 -5.50 22.46 -2.49
CA GLY A 189 -6.84 23.05 -2.33
C GLY A 189 -7.90 22.51 -3.30
N THR A 190 -7.62 21.43 -4.04
CA THR A 190 -8.56 20.82 -5.01
C THR A 190 -9.09 19.46 -4.54
N GLY A 191 -10.13 18.98 -5.18
CA GLY A 191 -10.72 17.68 -4.90
C GLY A 191 -11.71 17.70 -3.73
N PHE A 192 -12.08 16.50 -3.28
CA PHE A 192 -13.07 16.31 -2.20
C PHE A 192 -12.50 16.78 -0.85
N GLU A 193 -13.32 17.44 -0.06
CA GLU A 193 -12.94 17.90 1.29
C GLU A 193 -13.01 16.76 2.29
N LEU A 194 -11.96 16.59 3.09
CA LEU A 194 -11.85 15.56 4.11
C LEU A 194 -12.75 15.89 5.31
N LYS A 195 -13.45 14.87 5.81
CA LYS A 195 -14.33 14.95 6.97
C LYS A 195 -13.97 13.86 7.97
N SER A 196 -14.13 14.17 9.25
CA SER A 196 -13.94 13.20 10.33
C SER A 196 -14.79 11.94 10.08
N GLY A 197 -14.23 10.76 10.33
CA GLY A 197 -14.82 9.46 10.09
C GLY A 197 -14.60 8.89 8.68
N MET A 198 -13.96 9.63 7.77
CA MET A 198 -13.51 9.05 6.49
C MET A 198 -12.33 8.11 6.71
N THR A 199 -12.31 6.99 5.98
CA THR A 199 -11.17 6.06 5.91
C THR A 199 -10.80 5.82 4.45
N PHE A 200 -9.50 5.87 4.16
CA PHE A 200 -8.95 5.65 2.81
C PHE A 200 -7.49 5.21 2.89
N THR A 201 -6.97 4.70 1.77
CA THR A 201 -5.55 4.35 1.63
C THR A 201 -4.73 5.51 1.08
N VAL A 202 -3.48 5.61 1.52
CA VAL A 202 -2.44 6.44 0.92
C VAL A 202 -1.31 5.51 0.53
N GLU A 203 -1.09 5.33 -0.78
CA GLU A 203 -0.30 4.23 -1.34
C GLU A 203 0.53 4.65 -2.57
N PRO A 204 1.37 5.66 -2.49
CA PRO A 204 2.09 6.15 -3.66
C PRO A 204 2.97 5.08 -4.28
N MET A 205 2.86 4.94 -5.60
CA MET A 205 3.78 4.16 -6.43
C MET A 205 4.79 5.09 -7.07
N VAL A 206 6.07 4.88 -6.78
CA VAL A 206 7.17 5.76 -7.19
C VAL A 206 8.14 4.98 -8.08
N ASN A 207 8.37 5.48 -9.30
CA ASN A 207 9.29 4.89 -10.26
C ASN A 207 10.63 5.61 -10.26
N ALA A 208 11.73 4.84 -10.35
CA ALA A 208 13.08 5.40 -10.50
C ALA A 208 13.30 6.09 -11.84
N GLY A 209 12.55 5.68 -12.87
CA GLY A 209 12.57 6.26 -14.21
C GLY A 209 11.30 7.08 -14.50
N LYS A 210 10.72 6.84 -15.68
CA LYS A 210 9.50 7.54 -16.12
C LYS A 210 8.25 6.99 -15.43
N ARG A 211 7.22 7.84 -15.29
CA ARG A 211 5.96 7.47 -14.62
C ARG A 211 5.11 6.41 -15.32
N HIS A 212 5.38 6.14 -16.61
CA HIS A 212 4.53 5.30 -17.43
C HIS A 212 4.63 3.82 -17.09
N VAL A 213 3.48 3.17 -17.06
CA VAL A 213 3.35 1.76 -16.72
C VAL A 213 2.69 0.95 -17.83
N ARG A 214 2.74 -0.37 -17.71
CA ARG A 214 2.12 -1.31 -18.64
C ARG A 214 1.54 -2.49 -17.86
N LEU A 215 0.29 -2.83 -18.15
CA LEU A 215 -0.37 -4.04 -17.69
C LEU A 215 0.14 -5.25 -18.49
N LEU A 216 0.46 -6.34 -17.81
CA LEU A 216 0.87 -7.59 -18.44
C LEU A 216 -0.35 -8.42 -18.91
N PRO A 217 -0.13 -9.42 -19.82
CA PRO A 217 -1.23 -10.26 -20.33
C PRO A 217 -1.95 -11.12 -19.28
N ASP A 218 -1.39 -11.28 -18.08
CA ASP A 218 -2.06 -11.94 -16.95
C ASP A 218 -3.26 -11.14 -16.39
N GLY A 219 -3.45 -9.91 -16.87
CA GLY A 219 -4.55 -9.03 -16.49
C GLY A 219 -4.40 -8.33 -15.15
N TRP A 220 -3.28 -8.54 -14.42
CA TRP A 220 -3.05 -7.99 -13.09
C TRP A 220 -1.70 -7.28 -12.93
N THR A 221 -0.62 -7.96 -13.28
CA THR A 221 0.75 -7.47 -13.03
C THR A 221 1.03 -6.19 -13.81
N VAL A 222 1.36 -5.13 -13.10
CA VAL A 222 1.71 -3.82 -13.67
C VAL A 222 3.22 -3.62 -13.55
N ILE A 223 3.87 -3.27 -14.65
CA ILE A 223 5.31 -3.00 -14.69
C ILE A 223 5.62 -1.59 -15.17
N THR A 224 6.77 -1.05 -14.78
CA THR A 224 7.31 0.17 -15.39
C THR A 224 7.61 -0.06 -16.86
N LYS A 225 7.27 0.92 -17.71
CA LYS A 225 7.43 0.79 -19.18
C LYS A 225 8.90 0.76 -19.61
N ASP A 226 9.76 1.41 -18.84
CA ASP A 226 11.20 1.50 -19.06
C ASP A 226 12.02 0.47 -18.25
N HIS A 227 11.34 -0.44 -17.55
CA HIS A 227 11.94 -1.45 -16.67
C HIS A 227 12.79 -0.87 -15.52
N SER A 228 12.60 0.40 -15.17
CA SER A 228 13.19 0.99 -13.98
C SER A 228 12.56 0.41 -12.71
N LEU A 229 13.28 0.47 -11.58
CA LEU A 229 12.74 0.05 -10.29
C LEU A 229 11.50 0.88 -9.91
N SER A 230 10.56 0.23 -9.22
CA SER A 230 9.41 0.87 -8.60
C SER A 230 9.35 0.52 -7.11
N ALA A 231 8.83 1.43 -6.31
CA ALA A 231 8.54 1.21 -4.89
C ALA A 231 7.12 1.66 -4.57
N GLN A 232 6.50 0.97 -3.62
CA GLN A 232 5.21 1.33 -3.05
C GLN A 232 5.23 1.11 -1.54
N TRP A 233 4.66 2.05 -0.79
CA TRP A 233 4.28 1.89 0.61
C TRP A 233 2.83 2.30 0.75
N GLU A 234 2.16 1.71 1.71
CA GLU A 234 0.74 1.98 1.88
C GLU A 234 0.32 1.92 3.34
N HIS A 235 -0.56 2.85 3.69
CA HIS A 235 -1.31 2.79 4.94
C HIS A 235 -2.79 3.12 4.72
N THR A 236 -3.64 2.46 5.51
CA THR A 236 -5.03 2.87 5.74
C THR A 236 -5.05 3.98 6.80
N VAL A 237 -5.71 5.08 6.48
CA VAL A 237 -5.78 6.29 7.30
C VAL A 237 -7.23 6.62 7.65
N LEU A 238 -7.48 6.94 8.91
CA LEU A 238 -8.73 7.49 9.43
C LEU A 238 -8.58 9.00 9.63
N VAL A 239 -9.50 9.79 9.09
CA VAL A 239 -9.61 11.21 9.43
C VAL A 239 -10.30 11.33 10.80
N THR A 240 -9.58 11.86 11.78
CA THR A 240 -10.10 12.12 13.13
C THR A 240 -10.70 13.52 13.23
N GLU A 241 -11.22 13.92 14.38
CA GLU A 241 -11.76 15.28 14.58
C GLU A 241 -10.70 16.38 14.49
N GLN A 242 -9.43 16.06 14.81
CA GLN A 242 -8.34 17.05 14.89
C GLN A 242 -7.19 16.80 13.92
N GLY A 243 -7.18 15.66 13.22
CA GLY A 243 -6.09 15.26 12.36
C GLY A 243 -6.35 13.91 11.70
N HIS A 244 -5.43 12.97 11.88
CA HIS A 244 -5.55 11.61 11.34
C HIS A 244 -5.04 10.57 12.33
N GLU A 245 -5.41 9.33 12.05
CA GLU A 245 -4.89 8.13 12.70
C GLU A 245 -4.52 7.12 11.61
N VAL A 246 -3.30 6.57 11.67
CA VAL A 246 -2.87 5.49 10.78
C VAL A 246 -3.25 4.16 11.41
N LEU A 247 -4.11 3.39 10.74
CA LEU A 247 -4.71 2.17 11.28
C LEU A 247 -3.83 0.93 11.10
N THR A 248 -2.82 1.02 10.25
CA THR A 248 -1.99 -0.11 9.80
C THR A 248 -0.52 0.01 10.20
N LEU A 249 -0.23 0.68 11.33
CA LEU A 249 1.14 0.82 11.83
C LEU A 249 1.68 -0.52 12.33
N GLY A 250 2.77 -0.96 11.73
CA GLY A 250 3.54 -2.14 12.13
C GLY A 250 4.83 -1.81 12.88
N SER A 251 5.63 -2.83 13.17
CA SER A 251 6.90 -2.70 13.89
C SER A 251 7.96 -1.89 13.14
N ALA A 252 7.94 -1.94 11.79
CA ALA A 252 8.88 -1.20 10.95
C ALA A 252 8.64 0.31 11.04
N ASP A 253 7.39 0.74 11.06
CA ASP A 253 6.99 2.15 11.07
C ASP A 253 7.47 2.88 12.33
N ARG A 254 7.45 2.16 13.46
CA ARG A 254 7.88 2.68 14.77
C ARG A 254 9.40 2.90 14.89
N ARG A 255 10.20 2.36 13.96
CA ARG A 255 11.67 2.50 13.95
C ARG A 255 12.14 3.64 13.07
N MET A 256 11.26 4.20 12.23
CA MET A 256 11.59 5.23 11.25
C MET A 256 11.08 6.62 11.67
N HIS A 257 10.40 6.70 12.80
CA HIS A 257 10.00 7.88 13.55
C HIS A 257 10.74 7.89 14.90
#